data_b913a39aedce755388ba803a3affaf80
#
_entry.id   b913a39aedce755388ba803a3affaf80
#
_cell.length_a   1.000
_cell.length_b   1.000
_cell.length_c   1.000
_cell.angle_alpha   90.00
_cell.angle_beta   90.00
_cell.angle_gamma   90.00
#
_symmetry.space_group_name_H-M   'P 1'
#
loop_
_entity.id
_entity.type
_entity.pdbx_description
1 polymer ?
#
loop_
_entity_poly.entity_id
_entity_poly.type
_entity_poly.pdbx_seq_one_letter_code
_entity_poly.pdbx_strand_id
1 'polypeptide(L)'
;CISSAASDVYKRQAMNLEYTLPDISQSLIITRMEGRTAVPEKESIEAFAAHQCSMAIYLSTGMLEKLSERLIKGGYSKDTTAALAYKVSWPEEEIYICTVETLAQTAAEHGITKTALVLVGDVINKSGYSKSRLYAEDCSTEFRAAKKS
;
A
#
# COMPACT_ATOMS: atom_id res chain seq x y z
N CYS A 1 12.16 12.32 15.16
CA CYS A 1 11.64 11.32 14.26
C CYS A 1 10.13 11.53 14.09
N ILE A 2 9.72 12.22 13.04
CA ILE A 2 8.31 12.21 12.63
C ILE A 2 7.99 10.76 12.34
N SER A 3 7.06 10.20 13.08
CA SER A 3 6.73 8.79 12.96
C SER A 3 6.38 8.46 11.51
N SER A 4 6.80 7.31 11.04
CA SER A 4 6.42 6.78 9.72
C SER A 4 4.90 6.85 9.50
N ALA A 5 4.10 6.68 10.54
CA ALA A 5 2.65 6.81 10.50
C ALA A 5 2.17 8.21 10.07
N ALA A 6 2.80 9.30 10.54
CA ALA A 6 2.44 10.64 10.08
C ALA A 6 2.81 10.84 8.60
N SER A 7 3.98 10.34 8.19
CA SER A 7 4.39 10.32 6.79
C SER A 7 3.41 9.55 5.90
N ASP A 8 2.85 8.44 6.39
CA ASP A 8 1.89 7.63 5.64
C ASP A 8 0.53 8.31 5.47
N VAL A 9 0.08 9.08 6.45
CA VAL A 9 -1.15 9.89 6.33
C VAL A 9 -1.01 10.93 5.21
N TYR A 10 0.13 11.63 5.13
CA TYR A 10 0.37 12.58 4.04
C TYR A 10 0.45 11.89 2.68
N LYS A 11 1.10 10.74 2.59
CA LYS A 11 1.19 9.96 1.36
C LYS A 11 -0.17 9.47 0.88
N ARG A 12 -1.04 9.05 1.80
CA ARG A 12 -2.42 8.68 1.50
C ARG A 12 -3.23 9.85 0.96
N GLN A 13 -3.06 11.06 1.54
CA GLN A 13 -3.73 12.26 1.06
C GLN A 13 -3.30 12.63 -0.35
N ALA A 14 -2.01 12.48 -0.68
CA ALA A 14 -1.49 12.69 -2.01
C ALA A 14 -2.10 11.76 -3.06
N MET A 15 -2.37 10.51 -2.69
CA MET A 15 -3.00 9.53 -3.58
C MET A 15 -4.53 9.59 -3.59
N ASN A 16 -5.14 10.31 -2.66
CA ASN A 16 -6.59 10.31 -2.43
C ASN A 16 -7.19 8.89 -2.33
N LEU A 17 -6.44 7.97 -1.73
CA LEU A 17 -6.78 6.55 -1.59
C LEU A 17 -6.99 6.16 -0.12
N GLU A 18 -7.86 5.19 0.09
CA GLU A 18 -7.98 4.50 1.37
C GLU A 18 -7.06 3.27 1.38
N TYR A 19 -6.40 3.00 2.52
CA TYR A 19 -5.57 1.79 2.66
C TYR A 19 -6.38 0.53 2.93
N THR A 20 -7.59 0.70 3.45
CA THR A 20 -8.48 -0.40 3.80
C THR A 20 -9.86 -0.14 3.24
N LEU A 21 -10.42 -1.15 2.61
CA LEU A 21 -11.77 -1.13 2.08
C LEU A 21 -12.52 -2.36 2.59
N PRO A 22 -13.78 -2.21 3.03
CA PRO A 22 -14.61 -3.37 3.35
C PRO A 22 -14.60 -4.38 2.20
N ASP A 23 -14.57 -5.66 2.53
CA ASP A 23 -14.59 -6.80 1.61
C ASP A 23 -13.33 -6.98 0.73
N ILE A 24 -12.35 -6.05 0.80
CA ILE A 24 -11.11 -6.14 0.04
C ILE A 24 -9.91 -6.34 0.96
N SER A 25 -9.66 -5.39 1.84
CA SER A 25 -8.59 -5.47 2.82
C SER A 25 -8.92 -4.61 4.04
N GLN A 26 -8.83 -5.21 5.22
CA GLN A 26 -9.07 -4.55 6.51
C GLN A 26 -7.77 -4.23 7.26
N SER A 27 -6.63 -4.60 6.69
CA SER A 27 -5.33 -4.47 7.34
C SER A 27 -4.34 -3.74 6.43
N LEU A 28 -3.47 -2.97 7.05
CA LEU A 28 -2.33 -2.35 6.41
C LEU A 28 -1.05 -2.82 7.12
N ILE A 29 -0.14 -3.41 6.39
CA ILE A 29 1.19 -3.76 6.87
C ILE A 29 2.18 -2.70 6.40
N ILE A 30 2.81 -2.03 7.34
CA ILE A 30 3.90 -1.09 7.08
C ILE A 30 5.21 -1.80 7.39
N THR A 31 6.04 -1.97 6.40
CA THR A 31 7.29 -2.73 6.54
C THR A 31 8.40 -2.18 5.65
N ARG A 32 9.56 -2.78 5.76
CA ARG A 32 10.70 -2.54 4.88
C ARG A 32 11.26 -3.85 4.35
N MET A 33 11.87 -3.81 3.22
CA MET A 33 12.66 -4.93 2.75
C MET A 33 13.99 -5.00 3.49
N GLU A 34 14.49 -6.19 3.72
CA GLU A 34 15.84 -6.37 4.26
C GLU A 34 16.88 -5.78 3.31
N GLY A 35 17.80 -5.04 3.88
CA GLY A 35 18.93 -4.48 3.16
C GLY A 35 20.22 -4.84 3.87
N ARG A 36 20.94 -3.84 4.37
CA ARG A 36 22.15 -4.05 5.20
C ARG A 36 21.84 -4.65 6.57
N THR A 37 20.61 -4.52 7.04
CA THR A 37 20.15 -5.06 8.33
C THR A 37 19.16 -6.17 8.04
N ALA A 38 19.35 -7.32 8.67
CA ALA A 38 18.45 -8.46 8.58
C ALA A 38 17.07 -8.13 9.15
N VAL A 39 16.06 -8.82 8.65
CA VAL A 39 14.68 -8.79 9.16
C VAL A 39 14.37 -10.19 9.70
N PRO A 40 13.66 -10.33 10.83
CA PRO A 40 13.22 -11.63 11.31
C PRO A 40 12.46 -12.39 10.24
N GLU A 41 12.65 -13.70 10.15
CA GLU A 41 12.03 -14.54 9.12
C GLU A 41 10.51 -14.41 9.07
N LYS A 42 9.86 -14.34 10.23
CA LYS A 42 8.40 -14.12 10.35
C LYS A 42 7.92 -12.73 9.90
N GLU A 43 8.83 -11.80 9.72
CA GLU A 43 8.58 -10.45 9.24
C GLU A 43 9.13 -10.25 7.81
N SER A 44 9.45 -11.33 7.13
CA SER A 44 9.88 -11.30 5.73
C SER A 44 8.76 -10.80 4.81
N ILE A 45 9.13 -10.28 3.66
CA ILE A 45 8.16 -9.85 2.65
C ILE A 45 7.22 -11.00 2.28
N GLU A 46 7.72 -12.22 2.15
CA GLU A 46 6.91 -13.39 1.83
C GLU A 46 5.93 -13.74 2.94
N ALA A 47 6.34 -13.65 4.21
CA ALA A 47 5.46 -13.92 5.33
C ALA A 47 4.30 -12.92 5.40
N PHE A 48 4.56 -11.64 5.17
CA PHE A 48 3.53 -10.61 5.12
C PHE A 48 2.66 -10.70 3.86
N ALA A 49 3.25 -11.01 2.72
CA ALA A 49 2.53 -11.17 1.46
C ALA A 49 1.50 -12.30 1.50
N ALA A 50 1.72 -13.32 2.32
CA ALA A 50 0.77 -14.41 2.52
C ALA A 50 -0.60 -13.95 3.05
N HIS A 51 -0.67 -12.79 3.71
CA HIS A 51 -1.93 -12.21 4.17
C HIS A 51 -2.71 -11.51 3.06
N GLN A 52 -2.10 -11.19 1.92
CA GLN A 52 -2.71 -10.52 0.77
C GLN A 52 -3.47 -9.23 1.12
N CYS A 53 -3.09 -8.57 2.19
CA CYS A 53 -3.64 -7.30 2.63
C CYS A 53 -2.91 -6.11 1.99
N SER A 54 -3.33 -4.89 2.29
CA SER A 54 -2.58 -3.71 1.85
C SER A 54 -1.21 -3.65 2.49
N MET A 55 -0.17 -3.35 1.72
CA MET A 55 1.19 -3.20 2.21
C MET A 55 1.78 -1.85 1.78
N ALA A 56 2.50 -1.22 2.70
CA ALA A 56 3.31 -0.04 2.45
C ALA A 56 4.78 -0.40 2.73
N ILE A 57 5.61 -0.42 1.70
CA ILE A 57 6.97 -0.95 1.77
C ILE A 57 7.97 0.15 1.51
N TYR A 58 8.75 0.47 2.53
CA TYR A 58 9.88 1.38 2.44
C TYR A 58 11.10 0.62 1.96
N LEU A 59 11.68 1.04 0.87
CA LEU A 59 12.90 0.42 0.37
C LEU A 59 13.80 1.36 -0.43
N SER A 60 15.01 0.89 -0.60
CA SER A 60 15.89 1.40 -1.62
C SER A 60 15.41 0.88 -2.97
N THR A 61 15.07 1.76 -3.87
CA THR A 61 14.47 1.44 -5.17
C THR A 61 15.31 0.51 -6.06
N GLY A 62 16.59 0.34 -5.79
CA GLY A 62 17.45 -0.65 -6.47
C GLY A 62 17.12 -2.13 -6.17
N MET A 63 16.11 -2.41 -5.33
CA MET A 63 15.70 -3.77 -4.96
C MET A 63 14.29 -4.13 -5.44
N LEU A 64 13.72 -3.38 -6.38
CA LEU A 64 12.34 -3.56 -6.82
C LEU A 64 12.09 -4.89 -7.54
N GLU A 65 13.04 -5.37 -8.33
CA GLU A 65 12.93 -6.70 -8.97
C GLU A 65 12.83 -7.79 -7.90
N LYS A 66 13.74 -7.78 -6.95
CA LYS A 66 13.73 -8.73 -5.84
C LYS A 66 12.49 -8.61 -4.98
N LEU A 67 11.96 -7.39 -4.78
CA LEU A 67 10.71 -7.17 -4.07
C LEU A 67 9.53 -7.81 -4.81
N SER A 68 9.43 -7.58 -6.13
CA SER A 68 8.38 -8.16 -6.97
C SER A 68 8.37 -9.69 -6.88
N GLU A 69 9.53 -10.32 -7.04
CA GLU A 69 9.68 -11.77 -6.93
C GLU A 69 9.21 -12.30 -5.55
N ARG A 70 9.61 -11.62 -4.47
CA ARG A 70 9.26 -12.01 -3.11
C ARG A 70 7.77 -11.82 -2.81
N LEU A 71 7.14 -10.77 -3.30
CA LEU A 71 5.70 -10.54 -3.19
C LEU A 71 4.91 -11.65 -3.90
N ILE A 72 5.31 -12.01 -5.11
CA ILE A 72 4.67 -13.09 -5.88
C ILE A 72 4.87 -14.42 -5.17
N LYS A 73 6.08 -14.72 -4.71
CA LYS A 73 6.39 -15.94 -3.94
C LYS A 73 5.58 -16.04 -2.66
N GLY A 74 5.29 -14.91 -2.01
CA GLY A 74 4.48 -14.85 -0.80
C GLY A 74 2.99 -15.02 -1.02
N GLY A 75 2.48 -14.87 -2.24
CA GLY A 75 1.08 -15.12 -2.56
C GLY A 75 0.35 -14.05 -3.36
N TYR A 76 0.94 -12.88 -3.61
CA TYR A 76 0.32 -11.90 -4.50
C TYR A 76 0.33 -12.37 -5.96
N SER A 77 -0.75 -12.05 -6.68
CA SER A 77 -0.76 -12.21 -8.13
C SER A 77 0.19 -11.21 -8.79
N LYS A 78 0.76 -11.58 -9.93
CA LYS A 78 1.55 -10.68 -10.78
C LYS A 78 0.78 -9.42 -11.17
N ASP A 79 -0.53 -9.57 -11.38
CA ASP A 79 -1.45 -8.51 -11.78
C ASP A 79 -1.97 -7.67 -10.61
N THR A 80 -1.62 -8.03 -9.36
CA THR A 80 -2.02 -7.24 -8.19
C THR A 80 -1.56 -5.80 -8.35
N THR A 81 -2.48 -4.86 -8.12
CA THR A 81 -2.18 -3.44 -8.27
C THR A 81 -1.14 -2.98 -7.27
N ALA A 82 -0.20 -2.22 -7.75
CA ALA A 82 0.83 -1.57 -6.96
C ALA A 82 0.97 -0.09 -7.37
N ALA A 83 1.56 0.71 -6.52
CA ALA A 83 1.89 2.08 -6.82
C ALA A 83 3.28 2.45 -6.30
N LEU A 84 3.99 3.22 -7.09
CA LEU A 84 5.23 3.86 -6.71
C LEU A 84 4.93 5.34 -6.39
N ALA A 85 5.03 5.71 -5.11
CA ALA A 85 4.88 7.09 -4.69
C ALA A 85 6.28 7.71 -4.52
N TYR A 86 6.64 8.59 -5.44
CA TYR A 86 7.95 9.23 -5.51
C TYR A 86 7.91 10.62 -4.90
N LYS A 87 8.90 10.97 -4.09
CA LYS A 87 9.06 12.28 -3.44
C LYS A 87 7.77 12.83 -2.81
N VAL A 88 6.98 11.99 -2.16
CA VAL A 88 5.72 12.40 -1.54
C VAL A 88 5.93 13.53 -0.54
N SER A 89 5.05 14.53 -0.59
CA SER A 89 5.12 15.82 0.13
C SER A 89 6.18 16.81 -0.37
N TRP A 90 6.84 16.53 -1.46
CA TRP A 90 7.73 17.48 -2.13
C TRP A 90 7.01 18.12 -3.33
N PRO A 91 7.46 19.27 -3.84
CA PRO A 91 6.87 19.88 -5.04
C PRO A 91 6.91 18.98 -6.29
N GLU A 92 7.89 18.06 -6.34
CA GLU A 92 8.07 17.07 -7.42
C GLU A 92 7.45 15.71 -7.09
N GLU A 93 6.36 15.72 -6.32
CA GLU A 93 5.62 14.50 -6.00
C GLU A 93 5.01 13.89 -7.24
N GLU A 94 5.26 12.59 -7.43
CA GLU A 94 4.70 11.82 -8.54
C GLU A 94 4.25 10.44 -8.05
N ILE A 95 3.16 9.95 -8.62
CA ILE A 95 2.59 8.66 -8.28
C ILE A 95 2.34 7.88 -9.56
N TYR A 96 2.90 6.68 -9.63
CA TYR A 96 2.78 5.79 -10.77
C TYR A 96 2.05 4.51 -10.36
N ILE A 97 0.89 4.28 -10.97
CA ILE A 97 0.14 3.04 -10.80
C ILE A 97 0.70 1.99 -11.74
N CYS A 98 0.96 0.81 -11.21
CA CYS A 98 1.53 -0.32 -11.94
C CYS A 98 1.00 -1.64 -11.35
N THR A 99 1.63 -2.75 -11.69
CA THR A 99 1.37 -4.06 -11.08
C THR A 99 2.59 -4.54 -10.32
N VAL A 100 2.43 -5.56 -9.49
CA VAL A 100 3.56 -6.17 -8.77
C VAL A 100 4.64 -6.63 -9.74
N GLU A 101 4.28 -7.18 -10.90
CA GLU A 101 5.25 -7.62 -11.92
C GLU A 101 6.00 -6.46 -12.56
N THR A 102 5.36 -5.31 -12.77
CA THR A 102 5.93 -4.18 -13.51
C THR A 102 6.59 -3.10 -12.63
N LEU A 103 6.69 -3.33 -11.32
CA LEU A 103 7.27 -2.38 -10.37
C LEU A 103 8.67 -1.87 -10.78
N ALA A 104 9.57 -2.79 -11.10
CA ALA A 104 10.95 -2.46 -11.47
C ALA A 104 11.02 -1.73 -12.81
N GLN A 105 10.23 -2.17 -13.79
CA GLN A 105 10.13 -1.54 -15.09
C GLN A 105 9.61 -0.11 -14.99
N THR A 106 8.52 0.10 -14.24
CA THR A 106 7.94 1.43 -14.03
C THR A 106 8.93 2.39 -13.38
N ALA A 107 9.68 1.92 -12.39
CA ALA A 107 10.72 2.73 -11.76
C ALA A 107 11.85 3.10 -12.74
N ALA A 108 12.28 2.17 -13.59
CA ALA A 108 13.30 2.40 -14.58
C ALA A 108 12.85 3.41 -15.66
N GLU A 109 11.62 3.29 -16.15
CA GLU A 109 11.03 4.19 -17.14
C GLU A 109 10.94 5.64 -16.65
N HIS A 110 10.70 5.83 -15.37
CA HIS A 110 10.57 7.17 -14.73
C HIS A 110 11.84 7.63 -14.00
N GLY A 111 12.94 6.89 -14.12
CA GLY A 111 14.21 7.25 -13.49
C GLY A 111 14.18 7.31 -11.96
N ILE A 112 13.30 6.53 -11.32
CA ILE A 112 13.13 6.51 -9.88
C ILE A 112 14.22 5.63 -9.26
N THR A 113 15.20 6.25 -8.62
CA THR A 113 16.33 5.55 -8.00
C THR A 113 16.37 5.66 -6.49
N LYS A 114 15.63 6.59 -5.91
CA LYS A 114 15.63 6.90 -4.45
C LYS A 114 14.27 7.46 -4.03
N THR A 115 14.01 7.46 -2.72
CA THR A 115 12.92 8.22 -2.09
C THR A 115 11.52 7.82 -2.58
N ALA A 116 11.32 6.55 -2.88
CA ALA A 116 10.02 6.02 -3.24
C ALA A 116 9.44 5.11 -2.15
N LEU A 117 8.12 5.14 -2.02
CA LEU A 117 7.33 4.20 -1.25
C LEU A 117 6.59 3.28 -2.21
N VAL A 118 6.65 1.99 -1.97
CA VAL A 118 5.86 1.02 -2.71
C VAL A 118 4.57 0.71 -1.93
N LEU A 119 3.44 0.91 -2.56
CA LEU A 119 2.14 0.48 -2.06
C LEU A 119 1.67 -0.71 -2.87
N VAL A 120 1.17 -1.74 -2.21
CA VAL A 120 0.66 -2.95 -2.84
C VAL A 120 -0.71 -3.28 -2.26
N GLY A 121 -1.64 -3.64 -3.12
CA GLY A 121 -2.96 -4.11 -2.71
C GLY A 121 -4.07 -3.72 -3.67
N ASP A 122 -5.09 -4.55 -3.72
CA ASP A 122 -6.23 -4.34 -4.61
C ASP A 122 -7.08 -3.11 -4.27
N VAL A 123 -6.89 -2.52 -3.09
CA VAL A 123 -7.54 -1.27 -2.69
C VAL A 123 -7.15 -0.08 -3.56
N ILE A 124 -5.99 -0.15 -4.26
CA ILE A 124 -5.45 0.94 -5.06
C ILE A 124 -6.29 1.20 -6.32
N ASN A 125 -6.89 0.18 -6.88
CA ASN A 125 -7.56 0.26 -8.20
C ASN A 125 -9.06 -0.07 -8.16
N LYS A 126 -9.71 -0.12 -7.00
CA LYS A 126 -11.12 -0.51 -6.96
C LYS A 126 -12.07 0.68 -6.86
N SER A 127 -12.83 0.88 -7.93
CA SER A 127 -14.12 1.58 -7.91
C SER A 127 -15.21 0.55 -7.61
N GLY A 128 -16.08 0.80 -6.64
CA GLY A 128 -17.22 -0.06 -6.33
C GLY A 128 -17.05 -0.97 -5.12
N TYR A 129 -16.53 -0.44 -4.03
CA TYR A 129 -16.48 -1.09 -2.72
C TYR A 129 -17.73 -0.79 -1.89
N SER A 130 -18.07 -1.69 -0.97
CA SER A 130 -19.11 -1.43 0.03
C SER A 130 -18.64 -0.37 1.02
N LYS A 131 -19.42 0.70 1.19
CA LYS A 131 -19.12 1.69 2.24
C LYS A 131 -19.18 1.05 3.63
N SER A 132 -18.28 1.47 4.51
CA SER A 132 -18.31 1.01 5.89
C SER A 132 -19.70 1.28 6.51
N ARG A 133 -20.37 0.25 7.00
CA ARG A 133 -21.69 0.35 7.61
C ARG A 133 -21.68 1.19 8.89
N LEU A 134 -20.53 1.34 9.53
CA LEU A 134 -20.39 2.15 10.75
C LEU A 134 -20.81 3.61 10.54
N TYR A 135 -20.59 4.15 9.35
CA TYR A 135 -20.91 5.51 8.97
C TYR A 135 -22.13 5.61 8.06
N ALA A 136 -22.79 4.49 7.76
CA ALA A 136 -24.01 4.48 6.98
C ALA A 136 -25.16 5.20 7.72
N GLU A 137 -26.04 5.85 6.98
CA GLU A 137 -27.16 6.59 7.58
C GLU A 137 -28.17 5.66 8.28
N ASP A 138 -28.24 4.41 7.84
CA ASP A 138 -29.11 3.36 8.36
C ASP A 138 -28.53 2.61 9.56
N CYS A 139 -27.30 2.94 9.99
CA CYS A 139 -26.65 2.29 11.11
C CYS A 139 -26.82 3.08 12.41
N SER A 140 -27.43 2.44 13.41
CA SER A 140 -27.50 2.95 14.78
C SER A 140 -26.24 2.56 15.55
N THR A 141 -25.68 3.51 16.25
CA THR A 141 -24.59 3.29 17.21
C THR A 141 -25.03 3.82 18.58
N GLU A 142 -24.28 3.51 19.64
CA GLU A 142 -24.53 4.01 20.99
C GLU A 142 -24.72 5.54 21.05
N PHE A 143 -24.08 6.26 20.14
CA PHE A 143 -24.10 7.73 20.09
C PHE A 143 -24.89 8.31 18.91
N ARG A 144 -25.46 7.48 18.05
CA ARG A 144 -26.20 7.95 16.86
C ARG A 144 -27.32 6.99 16.48
N ALA A 145 -28.55 7.49 16.44
CA ALA A 145 -29.69 6.75 15.90
C ALA A 145 -29.67 6.75 14.35
N ALA A 146 -30.11 5.66 13.73
CA ALA A 146 -30.29 5.57 12.29
C ALA A 146 -31.37 6.55 11.83
N LYS A 147 -31.16 7.25 10.71
CA LYS A 147 -32.19 7.98 10.00
C LYS A 147 -33.11 6.96 9.32
N LYS A 148 -34.38 6.96 9.67
CA LYS A 148 -35.41 6.25 8.91
C LYS A 148 -35.61 6.98 7.58
N SER A 149 -35.42 6.30 6.50
CA SER A 149 -35.84 6.74 5.15
C SER A 149 -37.34 6.66 5.03
#